data_345c9553bd6c5dee0622bf2c14e69161
#
_entry.id   345c9553bd6c5dee0622bf2c14e69161
#
_cell.length_a   1.000
_cell.length_b   1.000
_cell.length_c   1.000
_cell.angle_alpha   90.00
_cell.angle_beta   90.00
_cell.angle_gamma   90.00
#
_symmetry.space_group_name_H-M   'P 1'
#
loop_
_entity.id
_entity.type
_entity.pdbx_description
1 polymer ?
#
loop_
_entity_poly.entity_id
_entity_poly.type
_entity_poly.pdbx_seq_one_letter_code
_entity_poly.pdbx_strand_id
1 'polypeptide(L)'
;VVTRRQRQMCIRDRSITMTAVGDAAFEMIEEIRRQFREIPGLLEGKAEPDNAKCVDIATKAALNKMLLPGAIAIGSPVIVGFALGPVHLGGMLAGALLGCVLMALMMANAGGAWDNAKKFVEKGNFGGKGTDTHSATVVGDTVGDPFKDTSGPAMNILINVMAIVSLVIAPLL
;
A
#
# COMPACT_ATOMS: atom_id res chain seq x y z
N VAL A 1 0.15 17.72 21.09
CA VAL A 1 0.37 18.36 19.77
C VAL A 1 1.20 17.46 18.84
N VAL A 2 2.24 16.83 19.34
CA VAL A 2 3.13 15.94 18.57
C VAL A 2 2.36 14.72 18.04
N THR A 3 1.59 14.04 18.87
CA THR A 3 0.80 12.85 18.50
C THR A 3 -0.26 13.10 17.41
N ARG A 4 -0.84 14.29 17.35
CA ARG A 4 -1.84 14.65 16.35
C ARG A 4 -1.21 14.82 14.95
N ARG A 5 -0.04 15.46 14.88
CA ARG A 5 0.72 15.62 13.62
C ARG A 5 1.27 14.29 13.10
N GLN A 6 1.69 13.41 13.98
CA GLN A 6 2.20 12.07 13.63
C GLN A 6 1.11 11.16 13.07
N ARG A 7 -0.08 11.17 13.68
CA ARG A 7 -1.25 10.46 13.16
C ARG A 7 -1.63 10.98 11.77
N GLN A 8 -1.56 12.29 11.55
CA GLN A 8 -1.81 12.88 10.23
C GLN A 8 -0.77 12.45 9.18
N MET A 9 0.50 12.30 9.55
CA MET A 9 1.56 11.84 8.64
C MET A 9 1.30 10.40 8.19
N CYS A 10 1.03 9.48 9.12
CA CYS A 10 0.69 8.10 8.78
C CYS A 10 -0.58 7.97 7.92
N ILE A 11 -1.60 8.79 8.15
CA ILE A 11 -2.82 8.83 7.35
C ILE A 11 -2.54 9.38 5.94
N ARG A 12 -1.70 10.41 5.84
CA ARG A 12 -1.33 11.03 4.56
C ARG A 12 -0.52 10.08 3.68
N ASP A 13 0.47 9.40 4.25
CA ASP A 13 1.30 8.42 3.52
C ASP A 13 0.46 7.28 2.96
N ARG A 14 -0.58 6.88 3.66
CA ARG A 14 -1.54 5.87 3.19
C ARG A 14 -2.42 6.34 2.07
N SER A 15 -2.96 7.55 2.16
CA SER A 15 -3.78 8.09 1.09
C SER A 15 -2.98 8.19 -0.20
N ILE A 16 -1.70 8.55 -0.10
CA ILE A 16 -0.76 8.59 -1.23
C ILE A 16 -0.53 7.17 -1.78
N THR A 17 -0.28 6.20 -0.91
CA THR A 17 -0.04 4.81 -1.33
C THR A 17 -1.28 4.19 -1.98
N MET A 18 -2.47 4.39 -1.40
CA MET A 18 -3.72 3.86 -1.96
C MET A 18 -4.05 4.47 -3.32
N THR A 19 -3.88 5.79 -3.46
CA THR A 19 -4.07 6.47 -4.75
C THR A 19 -3.05 5.97 -5.78
N ALA A 20 -1.80 5.76 -5.36
CA ALA A 20 -0.75 5.24 -6.21
C ALA A 20 -1.06 3.83 -6.75
N VAL A 21 -1.61 2.95 -5.90
CA VAL A 21 -2.06 1.60 -6.32
C VAL A 21 -3.19 1.70 -7.33
N GLY A 22 -4.16 2.59 -7.10
CA GLY A 22 -5.25 2.85 -8.04
C GLY A 22 -4.75 3.29 -9.41
N ASP A 23 -3.86 4.28 -9.45
CA ASP A 23 -3.28 4.78 -10.71
C ASP A 23 -2.53 3.66 -11.47
N ALA A 24 -1.70 2.87 -10.76
CA ALA A 24 -0.97 1.76 -11.37
C ALA A 24 -1.92 0.68 -11.92
N ALA A 25 -3.03 0.41 -11.22
CA ALA A 25 -4.04 -0.51 -11.67
C ALA A 25 -4.73 -0.02 -12.96
N PHE A 26 -5.01 1.27 -13.08
CA PHE A 26 -5.56 1.83 -14.32
C PHE A 26 -4.60 1.73 -15.50
N GLU A 27 -3.33 2.04 -15.32
CA GLU A 27 -2.30 1.86 -16.35
C GLU A 27 -2.21 0.40 -16.82
N MET A 28 -2.27 -0.55 -15.87
CA MET A 28 -2.27 -1.97 -16.16
C MET A 28 -3.51 -2.40 -16.94
N ILE A 29 -4.70 -1.92 -16.56
CA ILE A 29 -5.96 -2.20 -17.26
C ILE A 29 -5.91 -1.70 -18.71
N GLU A 30 -5.38 -0.50 -18.95
CA GLU A 30 -5.25 0.04 -20.30
C GLU A 30 -4.29 -0.80 -21.15
N GLU A 31 -3.17 -1.26 -20.59
CA GLU A 31 -2.23 -2.14 -21.29
C GLU A 31 -2.87 -3.51 -21.61
N ILE A 32 -3.58 -4.11 -20.68
CA ILE A 32 -4.31 -5.38 -20.91
C ILE A 32 -5.35 -5.19 -22.01
N ARG A 33 -6.11 -4.10 -21.98
CA ARG A 33 -7.08 -3.79 -23.05
C ARG A 33 -6.42 -3.58 -24.41
N ARG A 34 -5.23 -2.97 -24.44
CA ARG A 34 -4.43 -2.81 -25.65
C ARG A 34 -4.03 -4.17 -26.19
N GLN A 35 -3.51 -5.06 -25.36
CA GLN A 35 -3.10 -6.41 -25.76
C GLN A 35 -4.27 -7.22 -26.33
N PHE A 36 -5.44 -7.15 -25.72
CA PHE A 36 -6.63 -7.82 -26.25
C PHE A 36 -7.07 -7.30 -27.62
N ARG A 37 -6.79 -6.05 -27.95
CA ARG A 37 -7.12 -5.47 -29.26
C ARG A 37 -6.05 -5.74 -30.32
N GLU A 38 -4.78 -5.75 -29.92
CA GLU A 38 -3.65 -5.79 -30.86
C GLU A 38 -3.06 -7.18 -31.07
N ILE A 39 -3.22 -8.11 -30.12
CA ILE A 39 -2.70 -9.47 -30.24
C ILE A 39 -3.81 -10.42 -30.74
N PRO A 40 -3.78 -10.85 -32.02
CA PRO A 40 -4.80 -11.75 -32.55
C PRO A 40 -4.76 -13.11 -31.83
N GLY A 41 -5.94 -13.60 -31.43
CA GLY A 41 -6.07 -14.90 -30.77
C GLY A 41 -5.80 -14.90 -29.27
N LEU A 42 -5.47 -13.76 -28.65
CA LEU A 42 -5.27 -13.68 -27.20
C LEU A 42 -6.58 -13.97 -26.44
N LEU A 43 -7.71 -13.44 -26.89
CA LEU A 43 -9.04 -13.72 -26.32
C LEU A 43 -9.45 -15.19 -26.47
N GLU A 44 -8.95 -15.88 -27.50
CA GLU A 44 -9.24 -17.29 -27.76
C GLU A 44 -8.25 -18.24 -27.05
N GLY A 45 -7.28 -17.70 -26.31
CA GLY A 45 -6.23 -18.48 -25.64
C GLY A 45 -5.21 -19.12 -26.59
N LYS A 46 -5.09 -18.64 -27.83
CA LYS A 46 -4.17 -19.15 -28.85
C LYS A 46 -2.85 -18.38 -28.91
N ALA A 47 -2.79 -17.20 -28.32
CA ALA A 47 -1.60 -16.37 -28.26
C ALA A 47 -1.22 -16.10 -26.79
N GLU A 48 0.08 -15.90 -26.54
CA GLU A 48 0.58 -15.54 -25.22
C GLU A 48 0.52 -14.03 -25.01
N PRO A 49 0.15 -13.55 -23.79
CA PRO A 49 0.17 -12.14 -23.46
C PRO A 49 1.62 -11.63 -23.31
N ASP A 50 1.83 -10.34 -23.54
CA ASP A 50 3.09 -9.66 -23.25
C ASP A 50 3.21 -9.37 -21.73
N ASN A 51 3.61 -10.40 -20.98
CA ASN A 51 3.81 -10.32 -19.55
C ASN A 51 4.96 -9.37 -19.17
N ALA A 52 6.00 -9.28 -20.01
CA ALA A 52 7.14 -8.42 -19.76
C ALA A 52 6.73 -6.94 -19.70
N LYS A 53 5.84 -6.54 -20.60
CA LYS A 53 5.28 -5.18 -20.61
C LYS A 53 4.44 -4.88 -19.37
N CYS A 54 3.64 -5.82 -18.94
CA CYS A 54 2.84 -5.68 -17.71
C CYS A 54 3.73 -5.54 -16.47
N VAL A 55 4.79 -6.34 -16.36
CA VAL A 55 5.77 -6.26 -15.26
C VAL A 55 6.52 -4.92 -15.29
N ASP A 56 6.92 -4.42 -16.47
CA ASP A 56 7.59 -3.12 -16.61
C ASP A 56 6.71 -1.97 -16.12
N ILE A 57 5.44 -1.95 -16.51
CA ILE A 57 4.47 -0.93 -16.04
C ILE A 57 4.31 -0.99 -14.53
N ALA A 58 4.07 -2.18 -13.96
CA ALA A 58 3.90 -2.35 -12.53
C ALA A 58 5.14 -1.91 -11.74
N THR A 59 6.33 -2.28 -12.21
CA THR A 59 7.60 -1.95 -11.56
C THR A 59 7.87 -0.45 -11.61
N LYS A 60 7.69 0.20 -12.76
CA LYS A 60 7.87 1.65 -12.91
C LYS A 60 6.89 2.44 -12.04
N ALA A 61 5.63 2.04 -12.04
CA ALA A 61 4.62 2.65 -11.20
C ALA A 61 4.98 2.51 -9.71
N ALA A 62 5.36 1.32 -9.26
CA ALA A 62 5.76 1.07 -7.88
C ALA A 62 6.96 1.94 -7.47
N LEU A 63 8.04 1.97 -8.28
CA LEU A 63 9.23 2.76 -7.97
C LEU A 63 8.92 4.25 -7.89
N ASN A 64 8.23 4.80 -8.89
CA ASN A 64 7.91 6.23 -8.93
C ASN A 64 7.01 6.68 -7.77
N LYS A 65 6.02 5.87 -7.42
CA LYS A 65 5.06 6.20 -6.36
C LYS A 65 5.63 6.01 -4.95
N MET A 66 6.69 5.20 -4.78
CA MET A 66 7.37 5.01 -3.50
C MET A 66 8.44 6.07 -3.19
N LEU A 67 8.82 6.92 -4.15
CA LEU A 67 9.81 7.98 -3.93
C LEU A 67 9.37 8.98 -2.86
N LEU A 68 8.14 9.44 -2.91
CA LEU A 68 7.64 10.44 -1.97
C LEU A 68 7.48 9.90 -0.53
N PRO A 69 6.84 8.75 -0.28
CA PRO A 69 6.82 8.13 1.04
C PRO A 69 8.23 7.85 1.58
N GLY A 70 9.14 7.35 0.73
CA GLY A 70 10.53 7.10 1.10
C GLY A 70 11.28 8.36 1.50
N ALA A 71 11.13 9.44 0.75
CA ALA A 71 11.73 10.73 1.07
C ALA A 71 11.22 11.30 2.41
N ILE A 72 9.93 11.14 2.70
CA ILE A 72 9.33 11.54 3.99
C ILE A 72 9.89 10.68 5.13
N ALA A 73 9.98 9.36 4.93
CA ALA A 73 10.50 8.45 5.95
C ALA A 73 11.97 8.71 6.32
N ILE A 74 12.79 9.09 5.34
CA ILE A 74 14.20 9.43 5.56
C ILE A 74 14.34 10.87 6.07
N GLY A 75 13.65 11.83 5.47
CA GLY A 75 13.78 13.24 5.76
C GLY A 75 13.21 13.65 7.12
N SER A 76 12.12 13.03 7.56
CA SER A 76 11.47 13.41 8.80
C SER A 76 12.33 13.21 10.05
N PRO A 77 13.03 12.08 10.26
CA PRO A 77 13.95 11.91 11.38
C PRO A 77 15.12 12.91 11.36
N VAL A 78 15.67 13.14 10.17
CA VAL A 78 16.78 14.08 9.98
C VAL A 78 16.34 15.50 10.38
N ILE A 79 15.24 15.96 9.81
CA ILE A 79 14.72 17.31 10.11
C ILE A 79 14.39 17.47 11.60
N VAL A 80 13.68 16.50 12.18
CA VAL A 80 13.29 16.57 13.60
C VAL A 80 14.51 16.46 14.51
N GLY A 81 15.45 15.56 14.22
CA GLY A 81 16.66 15.39 15.01
C GLY A 81 17.50 16.66 15.07
N PHE A 82 17.84 17.23 13.93
CA PHE A 82 18.70 18.42 13.87
C PHE A 82 17.99 19.74 14.24
N ALA A 83 16.68 19.87 13.94
CA ALA A 83 15.96 21.11 14.24
C ALA A 83 15.40 21.17 15.67
N LEU A 84 15.00 20.03 16.25
CA LEU A 84 14.31 19.98 17.55
C LEU A 84 15.09 19.17 18.61
N GLY A 85 16.10 18.43 18.20
CA GLY A 85 16.97 17.64 19.08
C GLY A 85 16.49 16.21 19.38
N PRO A 86 17.32 15.43 20.10
CA PRO A 86 17.15 13.98 20.27
C PRO A 86 15.88 13.58 21.04
N VAL A 87 15.44 14.40 21.99
CA VAL A 87 14.22 14.13 22.78
C VAL A 87 12.98 14.15 21.88
N HIS A 88 12.89 15.11 20.98
CA HIS A 88 11.79 15.22 20.04
C HIS A 88 11.83 14.11 18.99
N LEU A 89 13.02 13.71 18.56
CA LEU A 89 13.22 12.56 17.66
C LEU A 89 12.73 11.27 18.33
N GLY A 90 13.08 11.03 19.59
CA GLY A 90 12.59 9.88 20.35
C GLY A 90 11.07 9.87 20.49
N GLY A 91 10.46 11.01 20.78
CA GLY A 91 9.00 11.17 20.84
C GLY A 91 8.33 10.93 19.48
N MET A 92 8.94 11.39 18.38
CA MET A 92 8.47 11.14 17.04
C MET A 92 8.50 9.64 16.71
N LEU A 93 9.60 8.95 17.00
CA LEU A 93 9.73 7.51 16.74
C LEU A 93 8.73 6.69 17.54
N ALA A 94 8.56 6.99 18.82
CA ALA A 94 7.58 6.30 19.66
C ALA A 94 6.15 6.49 19.14
N GLY A 95 5.79 7.70 18.76
CA GLY A 95 4.46 8.00 18.19
C GLY A 95 4.26 7.39 16.80
N ALA A 96 5.29 7.37 15.96
CA ALA A 96 5.25 6.72 14.66
C ALA A 96 5.10 5.21 14.82
N LEU A 97 5.87 4.57 15.67
CA LEU A 97 5.79 3.14 15.95
C LEU A 97 4.37 2.76 16.40
N LEU A 98 3.85 3.44 17.42
CA LEU A 98 2.51 3.13 17.94
C LEU A 98 1.42 3.32 16.89
N GLY A 99 1.42 4.44 16.19
CA GLY A 99 0.42 4.75 15.16
C GLY A 99 0.49 3.80 13.97
N CYS A 100 1.69 3.52 13.48
CA CYS A 100 1.87 2.69 12.29
C CYS A 100 1.62 1.20 12.57
N VAL A 101 2.03 0.67 13.74
CA VAL A 101 1.74 -0.73 14.10
C VAL A 101 0.24 -0.97 14.20
N LEU A 102 -0.49 -0.11 14.94
CA LEU A 102 -1.94 -0.26 15.08
C LEU A 102 -2.64 -0.22 13.72
N MET A 103 -2.21 0.67 12.86
CA MET A 103 -2.80 0.81 11.54
C MET A 103 -2.40 -0.33 10.60
N ALA A 104 -1.16 -0.82 10.63
CA ALA A 104 -0.73 -1.96 9.84
C ALA A 104 -1.52 -3.22 10.22
N LEU A 105 -1.70 -3.46 11.51
CA LEU A 105 -2.54 -4.54 12.01
C LEU A 105 -4.01 -4.41 11.55
N MET A 106 -4.58 -3.21 11.65
CA MET A 106 -5.94 -2.95 11.18
C MET A 106 -6.08 -3.24 9.68
N MET A 107 -5.14 -2.77 8.86
CA MET A 107 -5.22 -2.96 7.42
C MET A 107 -5.03 -4.42 7.03
N ALA A 108 -4.06 -5.12 7.62
CA ALA A 108 -3.84 -6.53 7.35
C ALA A 108 -5.05 -7.38 7.74
N ASN A 109 -5.60 -7.15 8.93
CA ASN A 109 -6.75 -7.92 9.41
C ASN A 109 -8.04 -7.58 8.66
N ALA A 110 -8.32 -6.31 8.41
CA ALA A 110 -9.51 -5.90 7.65
C ALA A 110 -9.44 -6.39 6.20
N GLY A 111 -8.31 -6.23 5.53
CA GLY A 111 -8.10 -6.72 4.17
C GLY A 111 -8.25 -8.24 4.07
N GLY A 112 -7.65 -8.97 5.00
CA GLY A 112 -7.81 -10.43 5.10
C GLY A 112 -9.23 -10.88 5.41
N ALA A 113 -9.97 -10.14 6.23
CA ALA A 113 -11.36 -10.44 6.54
C ALA A 113 -12.27 -10.26 5.31
N TRP A 114 -12.07 -9.21 4.51
CA TRP A 114 -12.84 -8.97 3.29
C TRP A 114 -12.55 -10.00 2.20
N ASP A 115 -11.30 -10.38 2.00
CA ASP A 115 -10.91 -11.47 1.08
C ASP A 115 -11.55 -12.80 1.51
N ASN A 116 -11.48 -13.12 2.80
CA ASN A 116 -12.11 -14.33 3.34
C ASN A 116 -13.65 -14.31 3.20
N ALA A 117 -14.28 -13.16 3.41
CA ALA A 117 -15.72 -13.01 3.22
C ALA A 117 -16.13 -13.26 1.76
N LYS A 118 -15.38 -12.72 0.78
CA LYS A 118 -15.59 -13.00 -0.64
C LYS A 118 -15.46 -14.49 -0.93
N LYS A 119 -14.37 -15.11 -0.52
CA LYS A 119 -14.15 -16.56 -0.70
C LYS A 119 -15.23 -17.41 -0.05
N PHE A 120 -15.75 -16.99 1.09
CA PHE A 120 -16.84 -17.69 1.79
C PHE A 120 -18.14 -17.64 0.99
N VAL A 121 -18.49 -16.48 0.42
CA VAL A 121 -19.66 -16.35 -0.46
C VAL A 121 -19.46 -17.16 -1.74
N GLU A 122 -18.29 -17.12 -2.36
CA GLU A 122 -17.97 -17.87 -3.58
C GLU A 122 -18.08 -19.39 -3.43
N LYS A 123 -17.94 -19.92 -2.20
CA LYS A 123 -18.19 -21.34 -1.87
C LYS A 123 -19.65 -21.72 -1.82
N GLY A 124 -20.58 -20.82 -2.16
CA GLY A 124 -22.01 -21.06 -2.23
C GLY A 124 -22.81 -20.55 -1.02
N ASN A 125 -22.15 -19.93 -0.02
CA ASN A 125 -22.87 -19.35 1.12
C ASN A 125 -23.57 -18.05 0.68
N PHE A 126 -24.68 -17.71 1.32
CA PHE A 126 -25.48 -16.51 1.03
C PHE A 126 -25.86 -16.32 -0.44
N GLY A 127 -26.08 -17.44 -1.15
CA GLY A 127 -26.51 -17.45 -2.56
C GLY A 127 -25.38 -17.58 -3.58
N GLY A 128 -24.11 -17.52 -3.17
CA GLY A 128 -22.96 -17.79 -4.06
C GLY A 128 -22.63 -16.66 -5.02
N LYS A 129 -21.88 -17.01 -6.05
CA LYS A 129 -21.43 -16.07 -7.10
C LYS A 129 -22.59 -15.46 -7.88
N GLY A 130 -22.49 -14.17 -8.21
CA GLY A 130 -23.48 -13.44 -9.02
C GLY A 130 -24.63 -12.82 -8.23
N THR A 131 -24.66 -12.97 -6.89
CA THR A 131 -25.63 -12.31 -6.03
C THR A 131 -25.18 -10.90 -5.61
N ASP A 132 -26.11 -10.09 -5.07
CA ASP A 132 -25.79 -8.78 -4.52
C ASP A 132 -24.79 -8.89 -3.35
N THR A 133 -24.92 -9.95 -2.55
CA THR A 133 -23.96 -10.25 -1.48
C THR A 133 -22.57 -10.52 -2.03
N HIS A 134 -22.45 -11.28 -3.11
CA HIS A 134 -21.17 -11.48 -3.79
C HIS A 134 -20.60 -10.16 -4.30
N SER A 135 -21.40 -9.33 -4.97
CA SER A 135 -20.96 -8.02 -5.46
C SER A 135 -20.46 -7.12 -4.35
N ALA A 136 -21.13 -7.09 -3.21
CA ALA A 136 -20.68 -6.33 -2.03
C ALA A 136 -19.35 -6.84 -1.47
N THR A 137 -19.15 -8.16 -1.43
CA THR A 137 -17.87 -8.73 -0.96
C THR A 137 -16.73 -8.51 -1.94
N VAL A 138 -17.00 -8.47 -3.25
CA VAL A 138 -16.00 -8.10 -4.28
C VAL A 138 -15.55 -6.66 -4.11
N VAL A 139 -16.47 -5.72 -3.84
CA VAL A 139 -16.09 -4.33 -3.55
C VAL A 139 -15.22 -4.25 -2.29
N GLY A 140 -15.58 -4.97 -1.23
CA GLY A 140 -14.78 -5.04 0.00
C GLY A 140 -13.37 -5.58 -0.25
N ASP A 141 -13.25 -6.65 -1.01
CA ASP A 141 -11.97 -7.27 -1.38
C ASP A 141 -11.11 -6.35 -2.26
N THR A 142 -11.72 -5.65 -3.21
CA THR A 142 -11.02 -4.67 -4.06
C THR A 142 -10.35 -3.56 -3.24
N VAL A 143 -10.94 -3.15 -2.13
CA VAL A 143 -10.33 -2.21 -1.17
C VAL A 143 -9.36 -2.94 -0.24
N GLY A 144 -9.67 -4.17 0.14
CA GLY A 144 -8.90 -4.98 1.07
C GLY A 144 -7.55 -5.43 0.54
N ASP A 145 -7.46 -5.76 -0.74
CA ASP A 145 -6.22 -6.20 -1.38
C ASP A 145 -5.09 -5.16 -1.27
N PRO A 146 -5.26 -3.89 -1.65
CA PRO A 146 -4.25 -2.87 -1.40
C PRO A 146 -3.92 -2.68 0.09
N PHE A 147 -4.88 -2.92 0.98
CA PHE A 147 -4.64 -2.81 2.42
C PHE A 147 -3.70 -3.90 2.93
N LYS A 148 -3.99 -5.16 2.64
CA LYS A 148 -3.22 -6.30 3.16
C LYS A 148 -1.90 -6.50 2.43
N ASP A 149 -1.88 -6.29 1.11
CA ASP A 149 -0.76 -6.70 0.26
C ASP A 149 0.21 -5.56 -0.09
N THR A 150 -0.21 -4.30 0.07
CA THR A 150 0.62 -3.13 -0.27
C THR A 150 0.81 -2.19 0.90
N SER A 151 -0.27 -1.57 1.38
CA SER A 151 -0.18 -0.46 2.34
C SER A 151 0.22 -0.94 3.74
N GLY A 152 -0.30 -2.08 4.20
CA GLY A 152 0.07 -2.68 5.47
C GLY A 152 1.56 -3.03 5.55
N PRO A 153 2.07 -3.87 4.62
CA PRO A 153 3.50 -4.21 4.58
C PRO A 153 4.42 -3.01 4.37
N ALA A 154 4.05 -2.05 3.52
CA ALA A 154 4.85 -0.84 3.27
C ALA A 154 5.06 -0.01 4.53
N MET A 155 4.06 0.10 5.41
CA MET A 155 4.18 0.81 6.68
C MET A 155 5.25 0.22 7.59
N ASN A 156 5.35 -1.10 7.64
CA ASN A 156 6.37 -1.78 8.45
C ASN A 156 7.80 -1.46 7.96
N ILE A 157 7.98 -1.43 6.64
CA ILE A 157 9.27 -1.07 6.03
C ILE A 157 9.63 0.39 6.34
N LEU A 158 8.68 1.32 6.20
CA LEU A 158 8.90 2.74 6.45
C LEU A 158 9.30 3.01 7.91
N ILE A 159 8.67 2.34 8.88
CA ILE A 159 9.05 2.47 10.29
C ILE A 159 10.50 2.00 10.51
N ASN A 160 10.88 0.86 9.94
CA ASN A 160 12.23 0.36 10.05
C ASN A 160 13.25 1.32 9.44
N VAL A 161 12.97 1.90 8.28
CA VAL A 161 13.82 2.91 7.66
C VAL A 161 13.96 4.14 8.57
N MET A 162 12.87 4.66 9.12
CA MET A 162 12.92 5.79 10.06
C MET A 162 13.76 5.48 11.30
N ALA A 163 13.63 4.29 11.87
CA ALA A 163 14.40 3.84 13.03
C ALA A 163 15.90 3.75 12.70
N ILE A 164 16.26 3.14 11.58
CA ILE A 164 17.65 3.00 11.13
C ILE A 164 18.28 4.39 10.90
N VAL A 165 17.60 5.28 10.18
CA VAL A 165 18.07 6.66 9.95
C VAL A 165 18.29 7.38 11.27
N SER A 166 17.36 7.26 12.22
CA SER A 166 17.48 7.86 13.54
C SER A 166 18.67 7.35 14.34
N LEU A 167 18.95 6.04 14.28
CA LEU A 167 20.13 5.44 14.91
C LEU A 167 21.43 5.96 14.29
N VAL A 168 21.48 6.12 12.98
CA VAL A 168 22.67 6.62 12.27
C VAL A 168 22.96 8.07 12.62
N ILE A 169 21.94 8.92 12.77
CA ILE A 169 22.14 10.34 13.10
C ILE A 169 22.27 10.59 14.60
N ALA A 170 21.86 9.66 15.47
CA ALA A 170 21.89 9.83 16.93
C ALA A 170 23.25 10.30 17.49
N PRO A 171 24.41 9.76 17.02
CA PRO A 171 25.71 10.23 17.49
C PRO A 171 26.07 11.66 17.07
N LEU A 172 25.32 12.23 16.11
CA LEU A 172 25.54 13.57 15.57
C LEU A 172 24.65 14.64 16.22
N LEU A 173 23.71 14.22 17.07
CA LEU A 173 22.75 15.08 17.78
C LEU A 173 23.19 15.32 19.20
#